data_2c67e8d9ff4b5bfbda8a62eee7e1abf9
#
_entry.id   2c67e8d9ff4b5bfbda8a62eee7e1abf9
#
_cell.length_a   1.000
_cell.length_b   1.000
_cell.length_c   1.000
_cell.angle_alpha   90.00
_cell.angle_beta   90.00
_cell.angle_gamma   90.00
#
_symmetry.space_group_name_H-M   'P 1'
#
loop_
_entity.id
_entity.type
_entity.pdbx_description
1 polymer ?
#
loop_
_entity_poly.entity_id
_entity_poly.type
_entity_poly.pdbx_seq_one_letter_code
_entity_poly.pdbx_strand_id
1 'polypeptide(L)'
;MTGVQTCALPICKIEIKDEVLRQGAEEGMDEFIKVFTDKYLEVTGGVINAETMPLLNGYQHSLLGYHFFREEINEGGFIQLIQNGYGPYLFDNPFAKSMRLFGAKEFSKLIYTAKKIYDENRADLEKDCDDEEFMAMYEQYEVFDELEEQFMDMEELVTAQIAEYVDNNIEQFAEIVE
;
A
#
# COMPACT_ATOMS: atom_id res chain seq x y z
N MET A 1 36.89 0.60 23.13
CA MET A 1 35.49 1.08 23.03
C MET A 1 35.29 1.63 21.62
N THR A 2 34.81 0.80 20.71
CA THR A 2 34.54 1.21 19.34
C THR A 2 33.03 1.49 19.28
N GLY A 3 32.69 2.78 19.22
CA GLY A 3 31.35 3.25 19.01
C GLY A 3 30.88 2.83 17.60
N VAL A 4 29.91 1.94 17.53
CA VAL A 4 29.19 1.68 16.29
C VAL A 4 28.30 2.90 16.06
N GLN A 5 28.76 3.81 15.19
CA GLN A 5 27.91 4.84 14.61
C GLN A 5 26.92 4.13 13.69
N THR A 6 25.70 3.90 14.17
CA THR A 6 24.56 3.61 13.32
C THR A 6 24.29 4.86 12.49
N CYS A 7 24.85 4.91 11.28
CA CYS A 7 24.41 5.84 10.27
C CYS A 7 22.96 5.45 9.91
N ALA A 8 21.99 6.11 10.54
CA ALA A 8 20.64 6.15 9.99
C ALA A 8 20.77 6.83 8.62
N LEU A 9 20.51 6.09 7.55
CA LEU A 9 20.40 6.67 6.23
C LEU A 9 19.34 7.78 6.32
N PRO A 10 19.62 8.99 5.81
CA PRO A 10 18.62 10.04 5.83
C PRO A 10 17.39 9.55 5.05
N ILE A 11 16.20 9.65 5.66
CA ILE A 11 14.94 9.48 4.94
C ILE A 11 15.03 10.37 3.71
N CYS A 12 14.85 9.78 2.53
CA CYS A 12 14.97 10.52 1.29
C CYS A 12 13.87 11.60 1.26
N LYS A 13 14.24 12.86 1.04
CA LYS A 13 13.25 13.93 0.90
C LYS A 13 12.46 13.67 -0.37
N ILE A 14 11.16 13.49 -0.22
CA ILE A 14 10.23 13.43 -1.34
C ILE A 14 9.80 14.85 -1.67
N GLU A 15 10.29 15.37 -2.79
CA GLU A 15 9.97 16.72 -3.27
C GLU A 15 8.99 16.64 -4.45
N ILE A 16 7.93 17.43 -4.37
CA ILE A 16 6.90 17.55 -5.42
C ILE A 16 6.76 19.03 -5.75
N LYS A 17 6.73 19.36 -7.04
CA LYS A 17 6.47 20.74 -7.48
C LYS A 17 5.01 21.10 -7.27
N ASP A 18 4.76 22.31 -6.78
CA ASP A 18 3.41 22.85 -6.56
C ASP A 18 2.55 22.76 -7.83
N GLU A 19 3.11 23.09 -9.00
CA GLU A 19 2.41 22.98 -10.28
C GLU A 19 1.93 21.55 -10.58
N VAL A 20 2.76 20.54 -10.33
CA VAL A 20 2.44 19.13 -10.58
C VAL A 20 1.34 18.66 -9.62
N LEU A 21 1.43 19.08 -8.35
CA LEU A 21 0.41 18.74 -7.35
C LEU A 21 -0.95 19.36 -7.70
N ARG A 22 -0.97 20.63 -8.11
CA ARG A 22 -2.21 21.31 -8.53
C ARG A 22 -2.83 20.67 -9.77
N GLN A 23 -2.02 20.32 -10.75
CA GLN A 23 -2.50 19.62 -11.93
C GLN A 23 -3.12 18.27 -11.56
N GLY A 24 -2.47 17.46 -10.74
CA GLY A 24 -3.05 16.19 -10.26
C GLY A 24 -4.38 16.40 -9.53
N ALA A 25 -4.48 17.43 -8.69
CA ALA A 25 -5.71 17.74 -7.98
C ALA A 25 -6.85 18.20 -8.91
N GLU A 26 -6.55 18.90 -10.00
CA GLU A 26 -7.54 19.31 -11.02
C GLU A 26 -8.03 18.12 -11.86
N GLU A 27 -7.19 17.11 -12.08
CA GLU A 27 -7.53 15.91 -12.83
C GLU A 27 -8.34 14.89 -12.02
N GLY A 28 -8.30 14.98 -10.69
CA GLY A 28 -9.11 14.17 -9.77
C GLY A 28 -8.31 13.52 -8.65
N MET A 29 -9.02 12.82 -7.75
CA MET A 29 -8.41 12.25 -6.55
C MET A 29 -7.40 11.13 -6.87
N ASP A 30 -7.62 10.37 -7.93
CA ASP A 30 -6.70 9.33 -8.36
C ASP A 30 -5.37 9.91 -8.82
N GLU A 31 -5.42 10.90 -9.70
CA GLU A 31 -4.22 11.60 -10.20
C GLU A 31 -3.54 12.39 -9.08
N PHE A 32 -4.30 12.97 -8.15
CA PHE A 32 -3.74 13.60 -6.96
C PHE A 32 -2.90 12.62 -6.12
N ILE A 33 -3.44 11.45 -5.78
CA ILE A 33 -2.70 10.41 -5.03
C ILE A 33 -1.49 9.92 -5.83
N LYS A 34 -1.67 9.72 -7.13
CA LYS A 34 -0.64 9.22 -8.03
C LYS A 34 0.60 10.11 -8.08
N VAL A 35 0.45 11.42 -7.98
CA VAL A 35 1.59 12.35 -7.88
C VAL A 35 2.56 11.96 -6.76
N PHE A 36 2.05 11.50 -5.62
CA PHE A 36 2.87 11.04 -4.49
C PHE A 36 3.43 9.65 -4.73
N THR A 37 2.59 8.69 -5.11
CA THR A 37 3.00 7.30 -5.28
C THR A 37 4.00 7.12 -6.41
N ASP A 38 3.91 7.88 -7.51
CA ASP A 38 4.91 7.88 -8.57
C ASP A 38 6.30 8.31 -8.04
N LYS A 39 6.35 9.30 -7.15
CA LYS A 39 7.60 9.69 -6.49
C LYS A 39 8.16 8.61 -5.57
N TYR A 40 7.30 7.91 -4.85
CA TYR A 40 7.73 6.81 -3.99
C TYR A 40 8.26 5.63 -4.82
N LEU A 41 7.62 5.32 -5.94
CA LEU A 41 8.09 4.31 -6.89
C LEU A 41 9.42 4.70 -7.54
N GLU A 42 9.60 5.99 -7.90
CA GLU A 42 10.87 6.51 -8.41
C GLU A 42 12.01 6.29 -7.39
N VAL A 43 11.79 6.65 -6.13
CA VAL A 43 12.80 6.56 -5.04
C VAL A 43 13.13 5.12 -4.67
N THR A 44 12.14 4.23 -4.65
CA THR A 44 12.31 2.82 -4.30
C THR A 44 12.67 1.92 -5.48
N GLY A 45 12.57 2.45 -6.71
CA GLY A 45 12.70 1.65 -7.93
C GLY A 45 11.57 0.63 -8.09
N GLY A 46 10.42 0.85 -7.43
CA GLY A 46 9.28 -0.07 -7.42
C GLY A 46 9.51 -1.36 -6.62
N VAL A 47 10.59 -1.42 -5.83
CA VAL A 47 10.97 -2.61 -5.07
C VAL A 47 10.88 -2.33 -3.58
N ILE A 48 10.21 -3.22 -2.84
CA ILE A 48 10.10 -3.17 -1.38
C ILE A 48 10.98 -4.27 -0.78
N ASN A 49 12.07 -3.84 -0.14
CA ASN A 49 13.03 -4.72 0.52
C ASN A 49 13.73 -4.00 1.68
N ALA A 50 14.67 -4.67 2.33
CA ALA A 50 15.41 -4.11 3.48
C ALA A 50 16.21 -2.83 3.13
N GLU A 51 16.58 -2.62 1.87
CA GLU A 51 17.35 -1.46 1.42
C GLU A 51 16.44 -0.26 1.11
N THR A 52 15.23 -0.51 0.59
CA THR A 52 14.28 0.53 0.17
C THR A 52 13.32 0.94 1.29
N MET A 53 13.02 0.05 2.25
CA MET A 53 12.15 0.38 3.38
C MET A 53 12.58 1.64 4.17
N PRO A 54 13.87 1.92 4.44
CA PRO A 54 14.27 3.12 5.15
C PRO A 54 14.15 4.43 4.35
N LEU A 55 13.89 4.36 3.03
CA LEU A 55 13.81 5.53 2.15
C LEU A 55 12.50 6.32 2.33
N LEU A 56 11.47 5.69 2.84
CA LEU A 56 10.15 6.27 3.05
C LEU A 56 9.77 6.26 4.54
N ASN A 57 8.95 7.21 4.95
CA ASN A 57 8.35 7.21 6.29
C ASN A 57 7.07 6.35 6.35
N GLY A 58 6.49 6.17 7.54
CA GLY A 58 5.31 5.32 7.72
C GLY A 58 4.06 5.81 6.98
N TYR A 59 3.88 7.13 6.81
CA TYR A 59 2.76 7.69 6.03
C TYR A 59 2.91 7.40 4.55
N GLN A 60 4.11 7.59 4.02
CA GLN A 60 4.46 7.32 2.63
C GLN A 60 4.33 5.83 2.31
N HIS A 61 4.82 4.94 3.20
CA HIS A 61 4.61 3.49 3.07
C HIS A 61 3.14 3.10 3.10
N SER A 62 2.33 3.76 3.91
CA SER A 62 0.90 3.46 3.98
C SER A 62 0.17 3.86 2.70
N LEU A 63 0.54 4.99 2.10
CA LEU A 63 -0.02 5.42 0.81
C LEU A 63 0.46 4.52 -0.34
N LEU A 64 1.74 4.16 -0.37
CA LEU A 64 2.30 3.21 -1.33
C LEU A 64 1.68 1.82 -1.16
N GLY A 65 1.43 1.39 0.07
CA GLY A 65 0.71 0.15 0.38
C GLY A 65 -0.70 0.13 -0.19
N TYR A 66 -1.42 1.25 -0.12
CA TYR A 66 -2.74 1.39 -0.76
C TYR A 66 -2.66 1.29 -2.28
N HIS A 67 -1.65 1.91 -2.89
CA HIS A 67 -1.41 1.78 -4.34
C HIS A 67 -1.21 0.32 -4.75
N PHE A 68 -0.29 -0.41 -4.14
CA PHE A 68 -0.09 -1.83 -4.46
C PHE A 68 -1.32 -2.69 -4.17
N PHE A 69 -1.98 -2.46 -3.03
CA PHE A 69 -3.20 -3.18 -2.69
C PHE A 69 -4.26 -3.02 -3.78
N ARG A 70 -4.52 -1.78 -4.18
CA ARG A 70 -5.54 -1.44 -5.18
C ARG A 70 -5.24 -2.09 -6.54
N GLU A 71 -4.00 -2.00 -7.00
CA GLU A 71 -3.60 -2.61 -8.28
C GLU A 71 -3.73 -4.13 -8.24
N GLU A 72 -3.17 -4.79 -7.23
CA GLU A 72 -3.19 -6.25 -7.12
C GLU A 72 -4.62 -6.81 -6.96
N ILE A 73 -5.46 -6.16 -6.15
CA ILE A 73 -6.85 -6.61 -5.98
C ILE A 73 -7.64 -6.46 -7.28
N ASN A 74 -7.46 -5.36 -8.01
CA ASN A 74 -8.17 -5.14 -9.28
C ASN A 74 -7.67 -6.05 -10.40
N GLU A 75 -6.41 -6.50 -10.36
CA GLU A 75 -5.84 -7.39 -11.39
C GLU A 75 -6.10 -8.88 -11.11
N GLY A 76 -5.99 -9.32 -9.87
CA GLY A 76 -6.05 -10.75 -9.55
C GLY A 76 -6.38 -11.09 -8.09
N GLY A 77 -6.84 -10.12 -7.29
CA GLY A 77 -7.33 -10.36 -5.93
C GLY A 77 -6.24 -10.66 -4.90
N PHE A 78 -6.68 -11.13 -3.73
CA PHE A 78 -5.78 -11.40 -2.59
C PHE A 78 -4.76 -12.51 -2.90
N ILE A 79 -5.13 -13.51 -3.68
CA ILE A 79 -4.20 -14.60 -4.04
C ILE A 79 -3.02 -14.04 -4.82
N GLN A 80 -3.28 -13.21 -5.85
CA GLN A 80 -2.22 -12.56 -6.61
C GLN A 80 -1.38 -11.64 -5.74
N LEU A 81 -2.01 -10.80 -4.92
CA LEU A 81 -1.34 -9.90 -3.99
C LEU A 81 -0.34 -10.64 -3.09
N ILE A 82 -0.74 -11.78 -2.52
CA ILE A 82 0.10 -12.58 -1.63
C ILE A 82 1.22 -13.27 -2.42
N GLN A 83 0.90 -13.90 -3.55
CA GLN A 83 1.87 -14.60 -4.40
C GLN A 83 2.90 -13.65 -5.04
N ASN A 84 2.53 -12.40 -5.30
CA ASN A 84 3.46 -11.34 -5.73
C ASN A 84 4.31 -10.78 -4.58
N GLY A 85 4.17 -11.29 -3.35
CA GLY A 85 5.03 -10.99 -2.21
C GLY A 85 4.61 -9.76 -1.40
N TYR A 86 3.42 -9.20 -1.63
CA TYR A 86 2.94 -8.04 -0.87
C TYR A 86 2.29 -8.40 0.48
N GLY A 87 2.05 -9.70 0.76
CA GLY A 87 1.48 -10.16 2.02
C GLY A 87 2.21 -9.60 3.25
N PRO A 88 3.53 -9.86 3.42
CA PRO A 88 4.29 -9.33 4.55
C PRO A 88 4.29 -7.79 4.61
N TYR A 89 4.41 -7.13 3.47
CA TYR A 89 4.44 -5.66 3.41
C TYR A 89 3.15 -5.02 3.94
N LEU A 90 2.00 -5.61 3.61
CA LEU A 90 0.69 -5.07 4.01
C LEU A 90 0.22 -5.59 5.36
N PHE A 91 0.44 -6.88 5.67
CA PHE A 91 -0.13 -7.51 6.85
C PHE A 91 0.81 -7.54 8.07
N ASP A 92 2.13 -7.54 7.89
CA ASP A 92 3.09 -7.47 9.00
C ASP A 92 3.42 -6.03 9.43
N ASN A 93 2.98 -5.03 8.67
CA ASN A 93 3.10 -3.62 8.97
C ASN A 93 1.74 -3.02 9.40
N PRO A 94 1.71 -1.83 10.02
CA PRO A 94 0.48 -1.25 10.54
C PRO A 94 -0.43 -0.64 9.46
N PHE A 95 -0.52 -1.26 8.28
CA PHE A 95 -1.29 -0.78 7.13
C PHE A 95 -2.77 -0.57 7.46
N ALA A 96 -3.44 -1.59 8.04
CA ALA A 96 -4.84 -1.47 8.43
C ALA A 96 -5.08 -0.34 9.43
N LYS A 97 -4.17 -0.17 10.40
CA LYS A 97 -4.22 0.93 11.37
C LYS A 97 -4.06 2.29 10.69
N SER A 98 -3.17 2.39 9.72
CA SER A 98 -2.95 3.62 8.94
C SER A 98 -4.18 3.96 8.09
N MET A 99 -4.82 2.98 7.47
CA MET A 99 -6.07 3.20 6.73
C MET A 99 -7.19 3.76 7.63
N ARG A 100 -7.27 3.28 8.86
CA ARG A 100 -8.19 3.84 9.86
C ARG A 100 -7.84 5.28 10.23
N LEU A 101 -6.54 5.59 10.36
CA LEU A 101 -6.05 6.94 10.62
C LEU A 101 -6.40 7.89 9.46
N PHE A 102 -6.29 7.41 8.22
CA PHE A 102 -6.64 8.15 7.00
C PHE A 102 -8.15 8.30 6.79
N GLY A 103 -8.98 7.85 7.73
CA GLY A 103 -10.43 7.97 7.69
C GLY A 103 -11.16 6.77 7.06
N ALA A 104 -10.46 5.85 6.42
CA ALA A 104 -11.02 4.68 5.75
C ALA A 104 -11.29 3.52 6.74
N LYS A 105 -12.23 3.72 7.66
CA LYS A 105 -12.50 2.81 8.79
C LYS A 105 -13.03 1.44 8.34
N GLU A 106 -13.93 1.40 7.38
CA GLU A 106 -14.50 0.14 6.88
C GLU A 106 -13.45 -0.65 6.09
N PHE A 107 -12.65 0.03 5.30
CA PHE A 107 -11.51 -0.58 4.62
C PHE A 107 -10.49 -1.15 5.62
N SER A 108 -10.19 -0.43 6.70
CA SER A 108 -9.34 -0.94 7.78
C SER A 108 -9.86 -2.25 8.37
N LYS A 109 -11.18 -2.39 8.58
CA LYS A 109 -11.80 -3.63 9.07
C LYS A 109 -11.65 -4.77 8.07
N LEU A 110 -11.84 -4.48 6.78
CA LEU A 110 -11.65 -5.44 5.70
C LEU A 110 -10.22 -5.98 5.71
N ILE A 111 -9.21 -5.10 5.82
CA ILE A 111 -7.80 -5.50 5.88
C ILE A 111 -7.52 -6.37 7.12
N TYR A 112 -8.10 -6.06 8.29
CA TYR A 112 -7.95 -6.92 9.47
C TYR A 112 -8.57 -8.30 9.27
N THR A 113 -9.70 -8.39 8.56
CA THR A 113 -10.33 -9.67 8.22
C THR A 113 -9.45 -10.47 7.28
N ALA A 114 -8.95 -9.85 6.21
CA ALA A 114 -8.02 -10.48 5.27
C ALA A 114 -6.72 -10.93 5.97
N LYS A 115 -6.18 -10.09 6.86
CA LYS A 115 -5.00 -10.43 7.66
C LYS A 115 -5.21 -11.69 8.50
N LYS A 116 -6.38 -11.86 9.11
CA LYS A 116 -6.68 -13.05 9.90
C LYS A 116 -6.62 -14.31 9.03
N ILE A 117 -7.23 -14.28 7.85
CA ILE A 117 -7.19 -15.41 6.89
C ILE A 117 -5.75 -15.69 6.47
N TYR A 118 -5.00 -14.63 6.16
CA TYR A 118 -3.60 -14.73 5.79
C TYR A 118 -2.74 -15.35 6.91
N ASP A 119 -2.84 -14.86 8.14
CA ASP A 119 -2.06 -15.36 9.27
C ASP A 119 -2.35 -16.84 9.57
N GLU A 120 -3.61 -17.27 9.45
CA GLU A 120 -4.04 -18.66 9.67
C GLU A 120 -3.55 -19.62 8.58
N ASN A 121 -3.30 -19.12 7.34
CA ASN A 121 -2.98 -19.93 6.18
C ASN A 121 -1.66 -19.53 5.50
N ARG A 122 -0.83 -18.73 6.16
CA ARG A 122 0.33 -18.06 5.59
C ARG A 122 1.28 -19.01 4.84
N ALA A 123 1.62 -20.15 5.46
CA ALA A 123 2.57 -21.08 4.87
C ALA A 123 2.08 -21.68 3.54
N ASP A 124 0.77 -21.87 3.40
CA ASP A 124 0.16 -22.35 2.16
C ASP A 124 -0.02 -21.22 1.12
N LEU A 125 -0.43 -20.04 1.58
CA LEU A 125 -0.65 -18.86 0.71
C LEU A 125 0.65 -18.31 0.12
N GLU A 126 1.79 -18.42 0.82
CA GLU A 126 3.10 -17.93 0.39
C GLU A 126 3.99 -19.01 -0.26
N LYS A 127 3.53 -20.25 -0.33
CA LYS A 127 4.35 -21.32 -0.94
C LYS A 127 4.62 -21.03 -2.41
N ASP A 128 5.79 -21.42 -2.88
CA ASP A 128 6.07 -21.47 -4.31
C ASP A 128 5.11 -22.47 -4.96
N CYS A 129 4.46 -22.07 -6.04
CA CYS A 129 3.51 -22.90 -6.77
C CYS A 129 3.69 -22.74 -8.28
N ASP A 130 3.32 -23.74 -9.03
CA ASP A 130 3.19 -23.65 -10.49
C ASP A 130 1.84 -23.00 -10.88
N ASP A 131 1.61 -22.83 -12.17
CA ASP A 131 0.41 -22.16 -12.69
C ASP A 131 -0.89 -22.91 -12.32
N GLU A 132 -0.85 -24.27 -12.27
CA GLU A 132 -2.00 -25.09 -11.91
C GLU A 132 -2.32 -24.98 -10.42
N GLU A 133 -1.32 -25.03 -9.57
CA GLU A 133 -1.45 -24.83 -8.12
C GLU A 133 -1.89 -23.41 -7.78
N PHE A 134 -1.36 -22.39 -8.49
CA PHE A 134 -1.77 -21.01 -8.33
C PHE A 134 -3.25 -20.84 -8.66
N MET A 135 -3.73 -21.38 -9.78
CA MET A 135 -5.15 -21.33 -10.14
C MET A 135 -6.03 -22.09 -9.15
N ALA A 136 -5.55 -23.20 -8.59
CA ALA A 136 -6.28 -23.96 -7.58
C ALA A 136 -6.44 -23.20 -6.25
N MET A 137 -5.54 -22.29 -5.92
CA MET A 137 -5.66 -21.44 -4.72
C MET A 137 -6.92 -20.57 -4.72
N TYR A 138 -7.38 -20.10 -5.88
CA TYR A 138 -8.62 -19.31 -5.97
C TYR A 138 -9.83 -20.11 -5.51
N GLU A 139 -9.94 -21.37 -5.89
CA GLU A 139 -11.00 -22.26 -5.42
C GLU A 139 -10.84 -22.64 -3.94
N GLN A 140 -9.60 -22.84 -3.50
CA GLN A 140 -9.31 -23.21 -2.12
C GLN A 140 -9.59 -22.07 -1.14
N TYR A 141 -9.40 -20.82 -1.57
CA TYR A 141 -9.53 -19.62 -0.75
C TYR A 141 -10.63 -18.67 -1.23
N GLU A 142 -11.77 -19.22 -1.68
CA GLU A 142 -12.98 -18.46 -2.05
C GLU A 142 -13.44 -17.47 -0.97
N VAL A 143 -12.98 -17.67 0.27
CA VAL A 143 -13.23 -16.74 1.40
C VAL A 143 -12.72 -15.31 1.13
N PHE A 144 -11.80 -15.12 0.22
CA PHE A 144 -11.36 -13.79 -0.19
C PHE A 144 -12.32 -13.09 -1.16
N ASP A 145 -13.11 -13.83 -1.94
CA ASP A 145 -13.98 -13.28 -2.98
C ASP A 145 -14.95 -12.24 -2.41
N GLU A 146 -15.54 -12.52 -1.25
CA GLU A 146 -16.45 -11.58 -0.57
C GLU A 146 -15.73 -10.29 -0.14
N LEU A 147 -14.46 -10.39 0.28
CA LEU A 147 -13.67 -9.22 0.67
C LEU A 147 -13.25 -8.39 -0.55
N GLU A 148 -13.00 -9.04 -1.67
CA GLU A 148 -12.69 -8.39 -2.95
C GLU A 148 -13.91 -7.61 -3.47
N GLU A 149 -15.09 -8.24 -3.46
CA GLU A 149 -16.34 -7.57 -3.80
C GLU A 149 -16.64 -6.37 -2.87
N GLN A 150 -16.46 -6.54 -1.56
CA GLN A 150 -16.62 -5.45 -0.60
C GLN A 150 -15.65 -4.29 -0.87
N PHE A 151 -14.39 -4.60 -1.25
CA PHE A 151 -13.43 -3.54 -1.60
C PHE A 151 -13.84 -2.81 -2.87
N MET A 152 -14.25 -3.53 -3.94
CA MET A 152 -14.70 -2.92 -5.19
C MET A 152 -15.89 -1.97 -4.97
N ASP A 153 -16.83 -2.35 -4.09
CA ASP A 153 -17.98 -1.51 -3.73
C ASP A 153 -17.61 -0.23 -2.97
N MET A 154 -16.49 -0.24 -2.23
CA MET A 154 -16.05 0.91 -1.44
C MET A 154 -14.83 1.64 -2.02
N GLU A 155 -14.22 1.18 -3.08
CA GLU A 155 -12.94 1.68 -3.62
C GLU A 155 -12.94 3.19 -3.84
N GLU A 156 -13.98 3.72 -4.49
CA GLU A 156 -14.11 5.16 -4.76
C GLU A 156 -14.17 5.99 -3.46
N LEU A 157 -14.95 5.53 -2.49
CA LEU A 157 -15.06 6.18 -1.18
C LEU A 157 -13.73 6.12 -0.41
N VAL A 158 -13.07 4.97 -0.42
CA VAL A 158 -11.77 4.79 0.24
C VAL A 158 -10.73 5.70 -0.38
N THR A 159 -10.65 5.76 -1.71
CA THR A 159 -9.76 6.66 -2.43
C THR A 159 -10.01 8.13 -2.06
N ALA A 160 -11.28 8.55 -2.00
CA ALA A 160 -11.65 9.91 -1.60
C ALA A 160 -11.23 10.23 -0.15
N GLN A 161 -11.43 9.31 0.79
CA GLN A 161 -11.04 9.47 2.18
C GLN A 161 -9.51 9.58 2.34
N ILE A 162 -8.76 8.77 1.61
CA ILE A 162 -7.29 8.81 1.61
C ILE A 162 -6.81 10.12 0.98
N ALA A 163 -7.36 10.53 -0.15
CA ALA A 163 -7.01 11.78 -0.82
C ALA A 163 -7.25 12.99 0.09
N GLU A 164 -8.39 13.04 0.77
CA GLU A 164 -8.71 14.10 1.75
C GLU A 164 -7.71 14.13 2.91
N TYR A 165 -7.34 12.96 3.43
CA TYR A 165 -6.34 12.89 4.49
C TYR A 165 -4.97 13.37 4.03
N VAL A 166 -4.52 12.97 2.82
CA VAL A 166 -3.25 13.40 2.23
C VAL A 166 -3.24 14.90 2.02
N ASP A 167 -4.30 15.47 1.46
CA ASP A 167 -4.43 16.91 1.23
C ASP A 167 -4.36 17.73 2.53
N ASN A 168 -4.99 17.26 3.59
CA ASN A 168 -4.96 17.90 4.89
C ASN A 168 -3.64 17.71 5.66
N ASN A 169 -2.72 16.84 5.21
CA ASN A 169 -1.48 16.49 5.89
C ASN A 169 -0.30 16.35 4.91
N ILE A 170 -0.24 17.16 3.88
CA ILE A 170 0.74 17.06 2.78
C ILE A 170 2.18 16.94 3.30
N GLU A 171 2.53 17.66 4.37
CA GLU A 171 3.86 17.66 4.96
C GLU A 171 4.32 16.29 5.48
N GLN A 172 3.40 15.35 5.72
CA GLN A 172 3.73 13.97 6.09
C GLN A 172 4.09 13.12 4.86
N PHE A 173 3.68 13.54 3.67
CA PHE A 173 3.79 12.78 2.44
C PHE A 173 4.86 13.33 1.49
N ALA A 174 5.05 14.65 1.43
CA ALA A 174 6.05 15.30 0.60
C ALA A 174 6.39 16.72 1.08
N GLU A 175 7.53 17.24 0.62
CA GLU A 175 7.88 18.66 0.65
C GLU A 175 7.45 19.30 -0.67
N ILE A 176 6.63 20.32 -0.60
CA ILE A 176 6.19 21.05 -1.80
C ILE A 176 7.22 22.13 -2.12
N VAL A 177 7.72 22.08 -3.34
CA VAL A 177 8.71 23.04 -3.87
C VAL A 177 8.13 23.85 -5.03
N GLU A 178 8.70 25.06 -5.27
CA GLU A 178 8.31 25.94 -6.37
C GLU A 178 8.68 25.37 -7.75
#